data_1b9e9aadd25d96241509a90d5cd40362
#
_entry.id   1b9e9aadd25d96241509a90d5cd40362
#
_cell.length_a   1.000
_cell.length_b   1.000
_cell.length_c   1.000
_cell.angle_alpha   90.00
_cell.angle_beta   90.00
_cell.angle_gamma   90.00
#
_symmetry.space_group_name_H-M   'P 1'
#
loop_
_entity.id
_entity.type
_entity.pdbx_description
1 polymer ?
#
loop_
_entity_poly.entity_id
_entity_poly.type
_entity_poly.pdbx_seq_one_letter_code
_entity_poly.pdbx_strand_id
1 'polypeptide(L)'
;MVFSNSLLSSTTSLTTWANQSSSQSSLSPRYSTWQCVCLRNQKRKPKLYLIPARHFLSTPIDSVSSSSITASRYATSGVSEVQRSTSSNNVTEMEEFEMELQELFNEVKSMVKIGKESDAMDLLRANYVAVKEELDSGLKGIEQAAVLDIIALGYMAVGDLKPVPALLDMINKIVDNLKDSEPLLDSVLMHVGSMYSVIGKFENAILVHQRAIRILENRYGKCNTLLVTPLLGMAKSFASDGKATKAIGVYERTLTILERNRGSESEDLVVPLFSLGKLLLKEGKAAEAEIPFTSIVNIYKKIYGERDGRVGMAMCSLANAKCSKGDANEAVDIYRNALRIIKDSNYMTIDNSILENMRIDLAELLHFVGRGDEGRELLEECLLINERFKGKNHPSMATHLINLAASYSRSKNYVEAERLLRTCLNIMEVSVGSEGQSITFPMLNLAVTLSQLNRDEEAEQIALKVLRIREKAFGEDSLPVGIITLFHNIINEISCMD
;
A
#
# COMPACT_ATOMS: atom_id res chain seq x y z
N MET A 1 39.37 6.67 1.24
CA MET A 1 38.59 6.93 0.01
C MET A 1 37.59 5.84 -0.39
N VAL A 2 37.22 4.89 0.47
CA VAL A 2 36.29 3.79 0.14
C VAL A 2 34.96 3.85 0.96
N PHE A 3 34.89 4.74 1.95
CA PHE A 3 33.74 4.81 2.88
C PHE A 3 32.64 5.82 2.50
N SER A 4 32.84 6.68 1.51
CA SER A 4 31.85 7.72 1.14
C SER A 4 30.72 7.27 0.22
N ASN A 5 30.84 6.11 -0.42
CA ASN A 5 29.83 5.63 -1.38
C ASN A 5 28.74 4.72 -0.79
N SER A 6 28.88 4.24 0.46
CA SER A 6 27.88 3.36 1.07
C SER A 6 26.78 4.07 1.85
N LEU A 7 26.96 5.35 2.19
CA LEU A 7 25.98 6.14 2.94
C LEU A 7 24.89 6.76 2.04
N LEU A 8 25.15 6.90 0.74
CA LEU A 8 24.19 7.47 -0.22
C LEU A 8 23.21 6.45 -0.82
N SER A 9 23.54 5.16 -0.76
CA SER A 9 22.68 4.08 -1.34
C SER A 9 21.56 3.60 -0.40
N SER A 10 21.57 3.99 0.87
CA SER A 10 20.54 3.58 1.85
C SER A 10 19.38 4.58 2.04
N THR A 11 19.36 5.68 1.31
CA THR A 11 18.38 6.77 1.51
C THR A 11 17.09 6.60 0.72
N THR A 12 17.05 5.75 -0.30
CA THR A 12 15.84 5.50 -1.12
C THR A 12 14.72 4.75 -0.38
N SER A 13 15.03 4.00 0.66
CA SER A 13 14.00 3.30 1.45
C SER A 13 13.31 4.16 2.51
N LEU A 14 13.84 5.35 2.83
CA LEU A 14 13.28 6.25 3.85
C LEU A 14 12.31 7.30 3.29
N THR A 15 12.36 7.60 2.00
CA THR A 15 11.47 8.60 1.37
C THR A 15 10.05 8.08 1.17
N THR A 16 9.85 6.77 1.06
CA THR A 16 8.52 6.16 0.96
C THR A 16 7.73 6.17 2.28
N TRP A 17 8.39 6.35 3.42
CA TRP A 17 7.74 6.40 4.75
C TRP A 17 7.27 7.80 5.17
N ALA A 18 7.86 8.85 4.63
CA ALA A 18 7.54 10.23 5.01
C ALA A 18 6.27 10.79 4.33
N ASN A 19 5.82 10.19 3.23
CA ASN A 19 4.68 10.69 2.45
C ASN A 19 3.31 10.11 2.85
N GLN A 20 3.22 9.27 3.90
CA GLN A 20 1.95 8.69 4.34
C GLN A 20 1.27 9.41 5.51
N SER A 21 1.80 10.54 6.01
CA SER A 21 1.29 11.16 7.23
C SER A 21 0.97 12.65 7.15
N SER A 22 0.62 13.20 5.99
CA SER A 22 0.16 14.61 5.97
C SER A 22 -0.82 14.90 4.83
N SER A 23 -2.11 14.63 5.06
CA SER A 23 -3.19 15.34 4.39
C SER A 23 -4.32 15.60 5.36
N GLN A 24 -4.19 16.65 6.17
CA GLN A 24 -5.30 17.33 6.80
C GLN A 24 -5.19 18.81 6.45
N SER A 25 -6.09 19.30 5.63
CA SER A 25 -6.39 20.72 5.52
C SER A 25 -7.89 20.95 5.63
N SER A 26 -8.21 21.74 6.60
CA SER A 26 -9.48 22.31 7.03
C SER A 26 -10.25 23.04 5.95
N LEU A 27 -11.57 22.81 5.85
CA LEU A 27 -12.57 23.79 5.45
C LEU A 27 -13.86 23.58 6.24
N SER A 28 -14.39 24.67 6.75
CA SER A 28 -15.48 24.81 7.70
C SER A 28 -16.91 24.65 7.10
N PRO A 29 -17.97 24.60 7.94
CA PRO A 29 -19.18 23.85 7.67
C PRO A 29 -20.34 24.70 7.09
N ARG A 30 -21.20 24.07 6.30
CA ARG A 30 -22.58 24.54 6.11
C ARG A 30 -23.55 23.42 6.44
N TYR A 31 -24.37 23.69 7.41
CA TYR A 31 -25.46 22.87 7.90
C TYR A 31 -26.53 22.58 6.84
N SER A 32 -26.91 21.31 6.70
CA SER A 32 -28.28 20.93 6.37
C SER A 32 -28.67 19.69 7.19
N THR A 33 -29.61 19.87 8.04
CA THR A 33 -30.28 18.91 8.91
C THR A 33 -30.96 17.83 8.07
N TRP A 34 -30.47 16.59 8.19
CA TRP A 34 -31.26 15.41 7.88
C TRP A 34 -31.57 14.69 9.19
N GLN A 35 -32.86 14.63 9.49
CA GLN A 35 -33.39 13.90 10.63
C GLN A 35 -33.00 12.44 10.52
N CYS A 36 -32.30 11.95 11.56
CA CYS A 36 -32.20 10.53 11.85
C CYS A 36 -33.61 9.95 11.94
N VAL A 37 -34.01 9.20 10.94
CA VAL A 37 -35.15 8.28 11.06
C VAL A 37 -34.64 7.11 11.87
N CYS A 38 -34.69 7.26 13.19
CA CYS A 38 -34.68 6.12 14.09
C CYS A 38 -35.87 5.24 13.75
N LEU A 39 -35.66 4.19 12.99
CA LEU A 39 -36.63 3.11 12.85
C LEU A 39 -36.78 2.38 14.18
N ARG A 40 -37.53 3.02 15.09
CA ARG A 40 -38.19 2.37 16.20
C ARG A 40 -39.37 1.63 15.63
N ASN A 41 -39.19 0.39 15.22
CA ASN A 41 -40.30 -0.57 15.22
C ASN A 41 -39.78 -2.02 15.22
N GLN A 42 -40.09 -2.62 16.37
CA GLN A 42 -40.53 -3.98 16.57
C GLN A 42 -39.95 -5.09 15.65
N LYS A 43 -39.10 -5.95 16.27
CA LYS A 43 -38.92 -7.36 15.87
C LYS A 43 -38.56 -7.60 14.39
N ARG A 44 -37.68 -6.83 13.83
CA ARG A 44 -36.93 -7.21 12.63
C ARG A 44 -35.45 -7.25 12.95
N LYS A 45 -34.79 -8.38 12.61
CA LYS A 45 -33.35 -8.51 12.70
C LYS A 45 -32.71 -7.35 11.91
N PRO A 46 -31.59 -6.75 12.37
CA PRO A 46 -30.91 -5.71 11.62
C PRO A 46 -30.45 -6.28 10.28
N LYS A 47 -30.71 -5.56 9.22
CA LYS A 47 -30.36 -5.91 7.84
C LYS A 47 -28.97 -5.39 7.47
N LEU A 48 -28.08 -6.25 6.97
CA LEU A 48 -26.65 -6.02 6.78
C LEU A 48 -26.09 -6.76 5.56
N TYR A 49 -24.99 -6.33 4.93
CA TYR A 49 -24.55 -6.85 3.61
C TYR A 49 -23.06 -7.22 3.50
N LEU A 50 -22.72 -8.34 2.88
CA LEU A 50 -21.37 -8.83 2.64
C LEU A 50 -20.85 -8.57 1.22
N ILE A 51 -19.58 -8.23 1.12
CA ILE A 51 -18.86 -8.14 -0.17
C ILE A 51 -18.13 -9.47 -0.42
N PRO A 52 -18.24 -10.07 -1.62
CA PRO A 52 -17.37 -11.16 -2.00
C PRO A 52 -15.92 -10.73 -1.90
N ALA A 53 -15.08 -11.56 -1.30
CA ALA A 53 -13.66 -11.30 -0.99
C ALA A 53 -12.77 -10.89 -2.19
N ARG A 54 -13.30 -10.84 -3.39
CA ARG A 54 -12.58 -10.47 -4.63
C ARG A 54 -12.11 -9.00 -4.70
N HIS A 55 -12.61 -8.10 -3.85
CA HIS A 55 -12.30 -6.66 -3.97
C HIS A 55 -11.36 -6.07 -2.91
N PHE A 56 -10.92 -6.84 -1.92
CA PHE A 56 -10.12 -6.28 -0.81
C PHE A 56 -8.60 -6.37 -0.95
N LEU A 57 -8.07 -7.00 -1.99
CA LEU A 57 -6.63 -7.27 -2.10
C LEU A 57 -5.89 -6.45 -3.15
N SER A 58 -6.51 -5.50 -3.79
CA SER A 58 -5.77 -4.69 -4.77
C SER A 58 -6.14 -3.23 -4.72
N THR A 59 -5.14 -2.44 -4.58
CA THR A 59 -4.95 -1.04 -4.88
C THR A 59 -4.99 -0.05 -3.73
N PRO A 60 -4.05 0.91 -3.73
CA PRO A 60 -4.29 2.21 -3.13
C PRO A 60 -5.52 2.82 -3.83
N ILE A 61 -6.33 3.51 -3.07
CA ILE A 61 -7.53 4.21 -3.53
C ILE A 61 -7.12 5.20 -4.60
N ASP A 62 -7.35 4.85 -5.88
CA ASP A 62 -7.59 5.84 -6.94
C ASP A 62 -8.06 5.15 -8.22
N SER A 63 -9.24 5.59 -8.63
CA SER A 63 -9.84 5.61 -9.97
C SER A 63 -9.64 4.42 -10.94
N VAL A 64 -10.64 3.55 -11.07
CA VAL A 64 -10.99 2.93 -12.36
C VAL A 64 -12.51 2.90 -12.55
N SER A 65 -12.92 3.39 -13.69
CA SER A 65 -14.28 3.48 -14.19
C SER A 65 -15.02 2.15 -14.18
N SER A 66 -16.29 2.23 -13.85
CA SER A 66 -17.30 1.18 -13.92
C SER A 66 -17.40 0.53 -15.30
N SER A 67 -17.16 -0.78 -15.39
CA SER A 67 -17.73 -1.64 -16.41
C SER A 67 -18.39 -2.85 -15.75
N SER A 68 -19.64 -3.03 -16.08
CA SER A 68 -20.58 -4.05 -15.62
C SER A 68 -20.06 -5.46 -15.87
N ILE A 69 -19.99 -6.29 -14.81
CA ILE A 69 -19.83 -7.73 -14.95
C ILE A 69 -21.10 -8.41 -14.44
N THR A 70 -21.82 -9.02 -15.38
CA THR A 70 -23.01 -9.83 -15.18
C THR A 70 -22.70 -11.08 -14.36
N ALA A 71 -23.53 -11.32 -13.34
CA ALA A 71 -23.49 -12.52 -12.52
C ALA A 71 -23.82 -13.77 -13.36
N SER A 72 -22.91 -14.74 -13.38
CA SER A 72 -23.15 -16.07 -13.97
C SER A 72 -23.80 -16.98 -12.93
N ARG A 73 -25.01 -17.41 -13.22
CA ARG A 73 -25.78 -18.39 -12.45
C ARG A 73 -25.12 -19.77 -12.52
N TYR A 74 -24.89 -20.39 -11.37
CA TYR A 74 -24.55 -21.82 -11.32
C TYR A 74 -25.82 -22.68 -11.23
N ALA A 75 -25.98 -23.51 -12.21
CA ALA A 75 -27.02 -24.56 -12.23
C ALA A 75 -26.59 -25.72 -11.30
N THR A 76 -27.41 -26.03 -10.31
CA THR A 76 -27.32 -27.27 -9.54
C THR A 76 -28.21 -28.35 -10.19
N SER A 77 -27.61 -29.45 -10.60
CA SER A 77 -28.35 -30.66 -11.04
C SER A 77 -28.47 -31.63 -9.86
N GLY A 78 -29.72 -31.92 -9.51
CA GLY A 78 -30.19 -33.22 -9.04
C GLY A 78 -29.90 -33.67 -7.61
N VAL A 79 -30.80 -33.36 -6.66
CA VAL A 79 -31.09 -34.21 -5.49
C VAL A 79 -32.57 -34.07 -5.14
N SER A 80 -33.14 -35.18 -4.68
CA SER A 80 -34.56 -35.55 -4.57
C SER A 80 -35.45 -34.65 -3.68
N GLU A 81 -36.71 -34.64 -4.05
CA GLU A 81 -37.83 -33.75 -3.72
C GLU A 81 -38.44 -33.81 -2.31
N VAL A 82 -37.90 -34.49 -1.31
CA VAL A 82 -38.60 -34.72 -0.01
C VAL A 82 -38.01 -33.94 1.18
N GLN A 83 -36.90 -33.23 1.00
CA GLN A 83 -36.31 -32.38 2.07
C GLN A 83 -36.27 -30.88 1.76
N ARG A 84 -37.06 -30.41 0.78
CA ARG A 84 -36.96 -29.04 0.23
C ARG A 84 -37.68 -27.92 1.00
N SER A 85 -38.60 -28.20 1.91
CA SER A 85 -39.44 -27.12 2.45
C SER A 85 -38.87 -26.36 3.64
N THR A 86 -37.94 -26.95 4.40
CA THR A 86 -37.30 -26.26 5.53
C THR A 86 -35.93 -25.71 5.16
N SER A 87 -35.26 -26.26 4.16
CA SER A 87 -33.94 -25.75 3.73
C SER A 87 -34.06 -24.55 2.77
N SER A 88 -35.14 -24.38 2.03
CA SER A 88 -35.35 -23.27 1.12
C SER A 88 -35.61 -21.94 1.85
N ASN A 89 -36.32 -21.94 2.96
CA ASN A 89 -36.59 -20.74 3.74
C ASN A 89 -35.33 -20.25 4.46
N ASN A 90 -34.50 -21.14 4.98
CA ASN A 90 -33.23 -20.77 5.62
C ASN A 90 -32.19 -20.24 4.62
N VAL A 91 -32.20 -20.71 3.38
CA VAL A 91 -31.31 -20.22 2.33
C VAL A 91 -31.69 -18.79 1.91
N THR A 92 -33.01 -18.54 1.72
CA THR A 92 -33.48 -17.19 1.37
C THR A 92 -33.30 -16.17 2.50
N GLU A 93 -33.48 -16.56 3.75
CA GLU A 93 -33.21 -15.69 4.92
C GLU A 93 -31.72 -15.34 5.04
N MET A 94 -30.84 -16.29 4.76
CA MET A 94 -29.38 -16.03 4.79
C MET A 94 -28.92 -15.16 3.62
N GLU A 95 -29.48 -15.36 2.40
CA GLU A 95 -29.20 -14.51 1.24
C GLU A 95 -29.69 -13.07 1.48
N GLU A 96 -30.87 -12.89 2.11
CA GLU A 96 -31.37 -11.58 2.51
C GLU A 96 -30.45 -10.92 3.54
N PHE A 97 -29.97 -11.67 4.53
CA PHE A 97 -29.02 -11.17 5.52
C PHE A 97 -27.67 -10.79 4.91
N GLU A 98 -27.14 -11.58 3.96
CA GLU A 98 -25.92 -11.20 3.21
C GLU A 98 -26.14 -9.91 2.42
N MET A 99 -27.29 -9.75 1.78
CA MET A 99 -27.62 -8.53 1.09
C MET A 99 -27.66 -7.32 2.05
N GLU A 100 -28.17 -7.47 3.24
CA GLU A 100 -28.23 -6.43 4.27
C GLU A 100 -26.85 -6.00 4.79
N LEU A 101 -25.95 -6.97 5.01
CA LEU A 101 -24.56 -6.73 5.36
C LEU A 101 -23.83 -5.91 4.27
N GLN A 102 -24.12 -6.20 3.00
CA GLN A 102 -23.53 -5.50 1.86
C GLN A 102 -23.98 -4.02 1.77
N GLU A 103 -25.28 -3.71 2.03
CA GLU A 103 -25.79 -2.33 1.97
C GLU A 103 -25.16 -1.46 3.04
N LEU A 104 -25.11 -1.95 4.28
CA LEU A 104 -24.45 -1.22 5.35
C LEU A 104 -23.01 -0.84 4.96
N PHE A 105 -22.25 -1.80 4.45
CA PHE A 105 -20.88 -1.52 4.06
C PHE A 105 -20.77 -0.56 2.87
N ASN A 106 -21.64 -0.71 1.87
CA ASN A 106 -21.67 0.20 0.72
C ASN A 106 -22.10 1.61 1.14
N GLU A 107 -23.04 1.74 2.07
CA GLU A 107 -23.47 3.01 2.60
C GLU A 107 -22.33 3.72 3.34
N VAL A 108 -21.61 3.01 4.23
CA VAL A 108 -20.40 3.52 4.89
C VAL A 108 -19.35 3.97 3.87
N LYS A 109 -19.04 3.14 2.86
CA LYS A 109 -18.08 3.51 1.81
C LYS A 109 -18.52 4.73 1.01
N SER A 110 -19.81 4.84 0.71
CA SER A 110 -20.37 6.00 0.00
C SER A 110 -20.21 7.27 0.83
N MET A 111 -20.53 7.22 2.13
CA MET A 111 -20.35 8.36 3.04
C MET A 111 -18.89 8.79 3.12
N VAL A 112 -17.96 7.85 3.27
CA VAL A 112 -16.51 8.15 3.28
C VAL A 112 -16.07 8.80 1.96
N LYS A 113 -16.52 8.27 0.82
CA LYS A 113 -16.16 8.80 -0.52
C LYS A 113 -16.60 10.25 -0.72
N ILE A 114 -17.72 10.67 -0.11
CA ILE A 114 -18.24 12.05 -0.20
C ILE A 114 -17.76 12.93 0.97
N GLY A 115 -16.83 12.45 1.81
CA GLY A 115 -16.25 13.20 2.92
C GLY A 115 -17.14 13.34 4.15
N LYS A 116 -18.15 12.47 4.32
CA LYS A 116 -19.06 12.44 5.48
C LYS A 116 -18.63 11.39 6.50
N GLU A 117 -17.39 11.48 6.96
CA GLU A 117 -16.81 10.51 7.91
C GLU A 117 -17.56 10.45 9.25
N SER A 118 -18.06 11.61 9.74
CA SER A 118 -18.84 11.67 10.98
C SER A 118 -20.14 10.87 10.87
N ASP A 119 -20.88 11.04 9.76
CA ASP A 119 -22.15 10.33 9.54
C ASP A 119 -21.90 8.81 9.44
N ALA A 120 -20.82 8.41 8.76
CA ALA A 120 -20.38 7.02 8.67
C ALA A 120 -20.06 6.44 10.06
N MET A 121 -19.37 7.20 10.91
CA MET A 121 -19.05 6.78 12.27
C MET A 121 -20.29 6.62 13.16
N ASP A 122 -21.28 7.53 13.02
CA ASP A 122 -22.52 7.46 13.80
C ASP A 122 -23.36 6.25 13.37
N LEU A 123 -23.39 5.93 12.06
CA LEU A 123 -24.03 4.71 11.54
C LEU A 123 -23.38 3.44 12.10
N LEU A 124 -22.04 3.38 12.12
CA LEU A 124 -21.30 2.24 12.67
C LEU A 124 -21.55 2.08 14.18
N ARG A 125 -21.59 3.19 14.93
CA ARG A 125 -21.90 3.17 16.38
C ARG A 125 -23.32 2.70 16.67
N ALA A 126 -24.30 3.14 15.88
CA ALA A 126 -25.69 2.70 16.04
C ALA A 126 -25.83 1.18 15.84
N ASN A 127 -25.18 0.63 14.79
CA ASN A 127 -25.18 -0.81 14.54
C ASN A 127 -24.41 -1.58 15.64
N TYR A 128 -23.31 -1.01 16.16
CA TYR A 128 -22.57 -1.62 17.26
C TYR A 128 -23.43 -1.71 18.54
N VAL A 129 -24.19 -0.68 18.87
CA VAL A 129 -25.09 -0.70 20.04
C VAL A 129 -26.14 -1.80 19.88
N ALA A 130 -26.76 -1.91 18.71
CA ALA A 130 -27.78 -2.92 18.43
C ALA A 130 -27.23 -4.36 18.59
N VAL A 131 -26.08 -4.66 17.96
CA VAL A 131 -25.46 -6.00 18.09
C VAL A 131 -24.97 -6.30 19.49
N LYS A 132 -24.54 -5.27 20.23
CA LYS A 132 -24.11 -5.44 21.62
C LYS A 132 -25.29 -5.81 22.53
N GLU A 133 -26.46 -5.21 22.36
CA GLU A 133 -27.68 -5.59 23.08
C GLU A 133 -28.05 -7.05 22.81
N GLU A 134 -27.92 -7.53 21.57
CA GLU A 134 -28.14 -8.94 21.22
C GLU A 134 -27.12 -9.87 21.93
N LEU A 135 -25.84 -9.51 21.93
CA LEU A 135 -24.77 -10.27 22.61
C LEU A 135 -24.99 -10.33 24.13
N ASP A 136 -25.42 -9.22 24.74
CA ASP A 136 -25.71 -9.13 26.17
C ASP A 136 -26.96 -9.94 26.53
N SER A 137 -27.91 -10.13 25.60
CA SER A 137 -29.06 -11.04 25.75
C SER A 137 -28.70 -12.53 25.60
N GLY A 138 -27.44 -12.84 25.25
CA GLY A 138 -26.94 -14.20 25.12
C GLY A 138 -26.91 -14.74 23.68
N LEU A 139 -27.31 -13.98 22.66
CA LEU A 139 -27.24 -14.36 21.26
C LEU A 139 -25.78 -14.27 20.77
N LYS A 140 -25.15 -15.41 20.46
CA LYS A 140 -23.72 -15.50 20.05
C LYS A 140 -23.59 -16.44 18.86
N GLY A 141 -24.19 -16.06 17.75
CA GLY A 141 -24.17 -16.80 16.49
C GLY A 141 -23.30 -16.18 15.41
N ILE A 142 -23.33 -16.79 14.23
CA ILE A 142 -22.63 -16.28 13.04
C ILE A 142 -23.15 -14.91 12.60
N GLU A 143 -24.44 -14.63 12.80
CA GLU A 143 -25.05 -13.36 12.44
C GLU A 143 -24.38 -12.21 13.21
N GLN A 144 -24.22 -12.33 14.55
CA GLN A 144 -23.58 -11.32 15.39
C GLN A 144 -22.09 -11.16 15.03
N ALA A 145 -21.40 -12.25 14.72
CA ALA A 145 -20.02 -12.19 14.25
C ALA A 145 -19.89 -11.45 12.92
N ALA A 146 -20.80 -11.69 11.98
CA ALA A 146 -20.81 -11.03 10.67
C ALA A 146 -21.15 -9.54 10.77
N VAL A 147 -22.06 -9.15 11.67
CA VAL A 147 -22.34 -7.74 11.95
C VAL A 147 -21.12 -7.02 12.49
N LEU A 148 -20.47 -7.60 13.50
CA LEU A 148 -19.24 -7.02 14.07
C LEU A 148 -18.11 -6.95 13.04
N ASP A 149 -18.01 -7.92 12.14
CA ASP A 149 -17.06 -7.95 11.04
C ASP A 149 -17.25 -6.75 10.10
N ILE A 150 -18.48 -6.49 9.66
CA ILE A 150 -18.80 -5.33 8.81
C ILE A 150 -18.56 -4.01 9.53
N ILE A 151 -18.87 -3.92 10.81
CA ILE A 151 -18.59 -2.73 11.62
C ILE A 151 -17.07 -2.49 11.68
N ALA A 152 -16.27 -3.53 11.92
CA ALA A 152 -14.82 -3.42 11.95
C ALA A 152 -14.23 -2.99 10.59
N LEU A 153 -14.72 -3.57 9.49
CA LEU A 153 -14.38 -3.15 8.13
C LEU A 153 -14.79 -1.70 7.85
N GLY A 154 -15.94 -1.27 8.36
CA GLY A 154 -16.41 0.11 8.27
C GLY A 154 -15.46 1.08 8.96
N TYR A 155 -15.02 0.79 10.18
CA TYR A 155 -14.02 1.60 10.89
C TYR A 155 -12.68 1.66 10.13
N MET A 156 -12.26 0.55 9.53
CA MET A 156 -11.06 0.55 8.67
C MET A 156 -11.24 1.43 7.43
N ALA A 157 -12.42 1.42 6.81
CA ALA A 157 -12.72 2.25 5.65
C ALA A 157 -12.73 3.76 5.97
N VAL A 158 -13.15 4.14 7.18
CA VAL A 158 -13.07 5.52 7.71
C VAL A 158 -11.61 5.88 8.10
N GLY A 159 -10.74 4.89 8.32
CA GLY A 159 -9.36 5.10 8.79
C GLY A 159 -9.21 5.13 10.32
N ASP A 160 -10.26 4.91 11.08
CA ASP A 160 -10.20 4.79 12.55
C ASP A 160 -9.92 3.34 12.99
N LEU A 161 -8.64 3.04 13.19
CA LEU A 161 -8.20 1.70 13.61
C LEU A 161 -8.32 1.45 15.11
N LYS A 162 -8.66 2.44 15.93
CA LYS A 162 -8.70 2.30 17.41
C LYS A 162 -9.69 1.27 17.91
N PRO A 163 -10.95 1.21 17.42
CA PRO A 163 -11.93 0.22 17.89
C PRO A 163 -11.70 -1.19 17.31
N VAL A 164 -10.96 -1.33 16.22
CA VAL A 164 -10.79 -2.59 15.48
C VAL A 164 -10.25 -3.73 16.36
N PRO A 165 -9.20 -3.57 17.19
CA PRO A 165 -8.72 -4.66 18.03
C PRO A 165 -9.78 -5.24 18.99
N ALA A 166 -10.59 -4.37 19.60
CA ALA A 166 -11.64 -4.79 20.53
C ALA A 166 -12.77 -5.54 19.80
N LEU A 167 -13.14 -5.08 18.60
CA LEU A 167 -14.12 -5.77 17.76
C LEU A 167 -13.60 -7.15 17.32
N LEU A 168 -12.34 -7.25 16.91
CA LEU A 168 -11.72 -8.53 16.57
C LEU A 168 -11.71 -9.52 17.74
N ASP A 169 -11.45 -9.05 18.96
CA ASP A 169 -11.49 -9.90 20.17
C ASP A 169 -12.93 -10.39 20.45
N MET A 170 -13.94 -9.57 20.18
CA MET A 170 -15.36 -9.99 20.29
C MET A 170 -15.72 -11.02 19.23
N ILE A 171 -15.35 -10.78 17.97
CA ILE A 171 -15.59 -11.71 16.85
C ILE A 171 -14.94 -13.07 17.14
N ASN A 172 -13.67 -13.09 17.57
CA ASN A 172 -12.98 -14.34 17.88
C ASN A 172 -13.67 -15.15 18.97
N LYS A 173 -14.12 -14.50 20.06
CA LYS A 173 -14.87 -15.18 21.13
C LYS A 173 -16.15 -15.87 20.64
N ILE A 174 -16.77 -15.32 19.60
CA ILE A 174 -17.96 -15.93 18.98
C ILE A 174 -17.51 -17.06 18.05
N VAL A 175 -16.61 -16.74 17.11
CA VAL A 175 -16.14 -17.64 16.05
C VAL A 175 -15.48 -18.91 16.59
N ASP A 176 -14.75 -18.83 17.73
CA ASP A 176 -14.09 -19.98 18.34
C ASP A 176 -15.09 -21.05 18.84
N ASN A 177 -16.33 -20.65 19.11
CA ASN A 177 -17.39 -21.55 19.52
C ASN A 177 -18.27 -22.05 18.37
N LEU A 178 -18.06 -21.55 17.14
CA LEU A 178 -18.85 -21.95 15.96
C LEU A 178 -18.25 -23.18 15.29
N LYS A 179 -19.14 -23.98 14.71
CA LYS A 179 -18.76 -25.15 13.90
C LYS A 179 -18.25 -24.69 12.53
N ASP A 180 -17.25 -25.38 11.98
CA ASP A 180 -16.70 -25.09 10.64
C ASP A 180 -17.72 -25.26 9.50
N SER A 181 -18.90 -25.81 9.78
CA SER A 181 -20.03 -25.92 8.83
C SER A 181 -20.92 -24.69 8.77
N GLU A 182 -20.77 -23.74 9.68
CA GLU A 182 -21.61 -22.52 9.70
C GLU A 182 -21.49 -21.73 8.39
N PRO A 183 -22.62 -21.22 7.86
CA PRO A 183 -22.59 -20.32 6.71
C PRO A 183 -21.82 -19.04 7.07
N LEU A 184 -21.27 -18.34 6.07
CA LEU A 184 -20.51 -17.09 6.20
C LEU A 184 -19.22 -17.17 7.03
N LEU A 185 -18.97 -18.24 7.78
CA LEU A 185 -17.81 -18.33 8.67
C LEU A 185 -16.48 -18.18 7.92
N ASP A 186 -16.37 -18.76 6.73
CA ASP A 186 -15.18 -18.62 5.88
C ASP A 186 -14.97 -17.16 5.44
N SER A 187 -16.04 -16.42 5.10
CA SER A 187 -15.97 -15.00 4.75
C SER A 187 -15.56 -14.13 5.94
N VAL A 188 -16.18 -14.32 7.10
CA VAL A 188 -15.81 -13.61 8.34
C VAL A 188 -14.34 -13.87 8.69
N LEU A 189 -13.88 -15.13 8.62
CA LEU A 189 -12.48 -15.46 8.88
C LEU A 189 -11.52 -14.80 7.88
N MET A 190 -11.87 -14.71 6.59
CA MET A 190 -11.04 -14.02 5.60
C MET A 190 -10.90 -12.52 5.92
N HIS A 191 -11.98 -11.86 6.30
CA HIS A 191 -11.94 -10.46 6.70
C HIS A 191 -11.14 -10.25 7.99
N VAL A 192 -11.40 -11.04 9.03
CA VAL A 192 -10.68 -11.01 10.31
C VAL A 192 -9.17 -11.21 10.10
N GLY A 193 -8.79 -12.18 9.25
CA GLY A 193 -7.39 -12.39 8.90
C GLY A 193 -6.75 -11.18 8.20
N SER A 194 -7.50 -10.55 7.29
CA SER A 194 -7.04 -9.32 6.61
C SER A 194 -6.91 -8.15 7.59
N MET A 195 -7.86 -7.97 8.50
CA MET A 195 -7.82 -6.93 9.54
C MET A 195 -6.63 -7.13 10.49
N TYR A 196 -6.36 -8.36 10.93
CA TYR A 196 -5.16 -8.67 11.72
C TYR A 196 -3.87 -8.31 10.98
N SER A 197 -3.81 -8.56 9.67
CA SER A 197 -2.65 -8.18 8.86
C SER A 197 -2.45 -6.67 8.82
N VAL A 198 -3.53 -5.88 8.72
CA VAL A 198 -3.47 -4.41 8.69
C VAL A 198 -2.99 -3.82 10.01
N ILE A 199 -3.45 -4.37 11.15
CA ILE A 199 -3.02 -3.93 12.49
C ILE A 199 -1.69 -4.54 12.93
N GLY A 200 -0.99 -5.29 12.06
CA GLY A 200 0.33 -5.85 12.34
C GLY A 200 0.35 -7.13 13.19
N LYS A 201 -0.80 -7.72 13.52
CA LYS A 201 -0.90 -9.00 14.25
C LYS A 201 -0.80 -10.19 13.28
N PHE A 202 0.36 -10.36 12.65
CA PHE A 202 0.56 -11.31 11.54
C PHE A 202 0.36 -12.77 11.94
N GLU A 203 0.74 -13.17 13.13
CA GLU A 203 0.54 -14.56 13.62
C GLU A 203 -0.94 -14.91 13.72
N ASN A 204 -1.74 -14.00 14.29
CA ASN A 204 -3.19 -14.16 14.34
C ASN A 204 -3.82 -14.23 12.95
N ALA A 205 -3.37 -13.36 12.02
CA ALA A 205 -3.82 -13.38 10.64
C ALA A 205 -3.56 -14.74 9.97
N ILE A 206 -2.37 -15.31 10.17
CA ILE A 206 -1.98 -16.61 9.63
C ILE A 206 -2.90 -17.72 10.16
N LEU A 207 -3.14 -17.77 11.48
CA LEU A 207 -4.00 -18.79 12.09
C LEU A 207 -5.44 -18.72 11.57
N VAL A 208 -5.99 -17.52 11.47
CA VAL A 208 -7.35 -17.30 10.98
C VAL A 208 -7.48 -17.69 9.50
N HIS A 209 -6.53 -17.27 8.65
CA HIS A 209 -6.52 -17.68 7.24
C HIS A 209 -6.34 -19.20 7.10
N GLN A 210 -5.53 -19.86 7.94
CA GLN A 210 -5.40 -21.31 7.91
C GLN A 210 -6.73 -22.02 8.22
N ARG A 211 -7.51 -21.51 9.18
CA ARG A 211 -8.85 -22.05 9.47
C ARG A 211 -9.78 -21.85 8.27
N ALA A 212 -9.81 -20.66 7.68
CA ALA A 212 -10.62 -20.38 6.48
C ALA A 212 -10.25 -21.32 5.31
N ILE A 213 -8.95 -21.50 5.05
CA ILE A 213 -8.46 -22.42 4.01
C ILE A 213 -8.93 -23.85 4.28
N ARG A 214 -8.81 -24.33 5.52
CA ARG A 214 -9.25 -25.69 5.90
C ARG A 214 -10.76 -25.89 5.67
N ILE A 215 -11.58 -24.90 6.05
CA ILE A 215 -13.04 -24.93 5.82
C ILE A 215 -13.34 -25.03 4.32
N LEU A 216 -12.71 -24.15 3.52
CA LEU A 216 -12.91 -24.13 2.07
C LEU A 216 -12.37 -25.39 1.38
N GLU A 217 -11.25 -25.95 1.82
CA GLU A 217 -10.71 -27.20 1.31
C GLU A 217 -11.65 -28.38 1.56
N ASN A 218 -12.22 -28.46 2.77
CA ASN A 218 -13.16 -29.51 3.14
C ASN A 218 -14.48 -29.40 2.34
N ARG A 219 -14.93 -28.18 2.04
CA ARG A 219 -16.19 -27.91 1.36
C ARG A 219 -16.08 -28.02 -0.18
N TYR A 220 -14.97 -27.51 -0.74
CA TYR A 220 -14.82 -27.35 -2.20
C TYR A 220 -13.60 -28.06 -2.81
N GLY A 221 -12.76 -28.69 -1.98
CA GLY A 221 -11.53 -29.36 -2.41
C GLY A 221 -10.32 -28.44 -2.53
N LYS A 222 -9.13 -29.07 -2.55
CA LYS A 222 -7.82 -28.39 -2.43
C LYS A 222 -7.39 -27.53 -3.63
N CYS A 223 -8.09 -27.63 -4.75
CA CYS A 223 -7.76 -26.92 -6.00
C CYS A 223 -8.85 -25.91 -6.41
N ASN A 224 -9.77 -25.56 -5.53
CA ASN A 224 -10.82 -24.59 -5.84
C ASN A 224 -10.29 -23.15 -5.82
N THR A 225 -10.78 -22.31 -6.75
CA THR A 225 -10.39 -20.90 -6.84
C THR A 225 -10.80 -20.05 -5.64
N LEU A 226 -11.78 -20.48 -4.85
CA LEU A 226 -12.15 -19.81 -3.59
C LEU A 226 -11.02 -19.80 -2.56
N LEU A 227 -10.04 -20.71 -2.68
CA LEU A 227 -8.84 -20.72 -1.83
C LEU A 227 -7.87 -19.58 -2.12
N VAL A 228 -7.94 -18.96 -3.29
CA VAL A 228 -6.97 -17.94 -3.74
C VAL A 228 -6.91 -16.76 -2.76
N THR A 229 -8.06 -16.23 -2.37
CA THR A 229 -8.12 -15.06 -1.46
C THR A 229 -7.48 -15.32 -0.10
N PRO A 230 -7.86 -16.35 0.66
CA PRO A 230 -7.23 -16.60 1.96
C PRO A 230 -5.77 -17.06 1.84
N LEU A 231 -5.38 -17.74 0.75
CA LEU A 231 -3.97 -18.07 0.48
C LEU A 231 -3.14 -16.81 0.25
N LEU A 232 -3.62 -15.85 -0.54
CA LEU A 232 -2.93 -14.56 -0.75
C LEU A 232 -2.82 -13.77 0.55
N GLY A 233 -3.89 -13.73 1.36
CA GLY A 233 -3.86 -13.10 2.68
C GLY A 233 -2.82 -13.74 3.61
N MET A 234 -2.79 -15.07 3.66
CA MET A 234 -1.82 -15.83 4.44
C MET A 234 -0.37 -15.62 3.95
N ALA A 235 -0.14 -15.64 2.63
CA ALA A 235 1.17 -15.40 2.05
C ALA A 235 1.69 -13.99 2.37
N LYS A 236 0.83 -12.97 2.25
CA LYS A 236 1.15 -11.59 2.63
C LYS A 236 1.49 -11.47 4.10
N SER A 237 0.74 -12.16 4.99
CA SER A 237 1.01 -12.17 6.42
C SER A 237 2.35 -12.84 6.74
N PHE A 238 2.69 -13.99 6.11
CA PHE A 238 3.99 -14.60 6.23
C PHE A 238 5.13 -13.70 5.75
N ALA A 239 4.95 -13.01 4.62
CA ALA A 239 5.95 -12.09 4.07
C ALA A 239 6.20 -10.89 4.99
N SER A 240 5.15 -10.37 5.65
CA SER A 240 5.23 -9.27 6.60
C SER A 240 5.83 -9.69 7.94
N ASP A 241 5.61 -10.95 8.35
CA ASP A 241 6.17 -11.57 9.54
C ASP A 241 7.63 -12.06 9.35
N GLY A 242 8.25 -11.77 8.19
CA GLY A 242 9.63 -12.19 7.89
C GLY A 242 9.79 -13.68 7.55
N LYS A 243 8.72 -14.43 7.41
CA LYS A 243 8.72 -15.86 7.07
C LYS A 243 8.68 -16.06 5.54
N ALA A 244 9.66 -15.50 4.84
CA ALA A 244 9.68 -15.40 3.37
C ALA A 244 9.54 -16.75 2.66
N THR A 245 10.26 -17.80 3.10
CA THR A 245 10.18 -19.14 2.49
C THR A 245 8.76 -19.72 2.53
N LYS A 246 8.03 -19.52 3.66
CA LYS A 246 6.65 -19.97 3.77
C LYS A 246 5.73 -19.16 2.84
N ALA A 247 5.94 -17.85 2.76
CA ALA A 247 5.19 -16.98 1.87
C ALA A 247 5.35 -17.38 0.40
N ILE A 248 6.59 -17.67 -0.04
CA ILE A 248 6.89 -18.14 -1.40
C ILE A 248 6.09 -19.42 -1.70
N GLY A 249 6.17 -20.45 -0.86
CA GLY A 249 5.44 -21.70 -1.08
C GLY A 249 3.91 -21.52 -1.15
N VAL A 250 3.36 -20.57 -0.39
CA VAL A 250 1.93 -20.26 -0.45
C VAL A 250 1.57 -19.50 -1.75
N TYR A 251 2.42 -18.57 -2.23
CA TYR A 251 2.22 -17.94 -3.52
C TYR A 251 2.29 -18.96 -4.68
N GLU A 252 3.26 -19.86 -4.68
CA GLU A 252 3.40 -20.92 -5.68
C GLU A 252 2.17 -21.85 -5.70
N ARG A 253 1.67 -22.22 -4.53
CA ARG A 253 0.40 -22.96 -4.43
C ARG A 253 -0.76 -22.19 -5.03
N THR A 254 -0.85 -20.89 -4.76
CA THR A 254 -1.90 -20.02 -5.30
C THR A 254 -1.85 -19.97 -6.82
N LEU A 255 -0.63 -19.81 -7.38
CA LEU A 255 -0.39 -19.81 -8.82
C LEU A 255 -0.81 -21.14 -9.46
N THR A 256 -0.43 -22.27 -8.86
CA THR A 256 -0.82 -23.61 -9.34
C THR A 256 -2.34 -23.78 -9.40
N ILE A 257 -3.07 -23.28 -8.39
CA ILE A 257 -4.55 -23.33 -8.38
C ILE A 257 -5.11 -22.47 -9.52
N LEU A 258 -4.61 -21.26 -9.69
CA LEU A 258 -5.09 -20.34 -10.73
C LEU A 258 -4.78 -20.85 -12.12
N GLU A 259 -3.56 -21.30 -12.39
CA GLU A 259 -3.14 -21.85 -13.69
C GLU A 259 -4.01 -23.05 -14.09
N ARG A 260 -4.29 -23.95 -13.15
CA ARG A 260 -5.13 -25.12 -13.39
C ARG A 260 -6.58 -24.76 -13.75
N ASN A 261 -7.13 -23.71 -13.13
CA ASN A 261 -8.55 -23.37 -13.29
C ASN A 261 -8.82 -22.27 -14.33
N ARG A 262 -7.84 -21.39 -14.58
CA ARG A 262 -7.99 -20.19 -15.43
C ARG A 262 -7.02 -20.17 -16.61
N GLY A 263 -6.05 -21.09 -16.63
CA GLY A 263 -4.96 -21.12 -17.62
C GLY A 263 -3.77 -20.21 -17.24
N SER A 264 -2.62 -20.53 -17.84
CA SER A 264 -1.34 -19.84 -17.57
C SER A 264 -1.26 -18.37 -18.06
N GLU A 265 -2.24 -17.92 -18.82
CA GLU A 265 -2.31 -16.59 -19.42
C GLU A 265 -3.42 -15.73 -18.83
N SER A 266 -4.03 -16.18 -17.73
CA SER A 266 -5.10 -15.46 -17.06
C SER A 266 -4.57 -14.22 -16.33
N GLU A 267 -5.31 -13.11 -16.39
CA GLU A 267 -5.03 -11.90 -15.61
C GLU A 267 -5.07 -12.15 -14.10
N ASP A 268 -5.83 -13.16 -13.65
CA ASP A 268 -5.92 -13.54 -12.23
C ASP A 268 -4.53 -13.91 -11.63
N LEU A 269 -3.56 -14.32 -12.47
CA LEU A 269 -2.19 -14.65 -12.05
C LEU A 269 -1.34 -13.42 -11.71
N VAL A 270 -1.71 -12.24 -12.18
CA VAL A 270 -0.87 -11.04 -12.07
C VAL A 270 -0.61 -10.66 -10.61
N VAL A 271 -1.65 -10.66 -9.77
CA VAL A 271 -1.51 -10.26 -8.35
C VAL A 271 -0.56 -11.19 -7.57
N PRO A 272 -0.72 -12.52 -7.60
CA PRO A 272 0.22 -13.41 -6.92
C PRO A 272 1.64 -13.38 -7.54
N LEU A 273 1.78 -13.30 -8.88
CA LEU A 273 3.08 -13.15 -9.54
C LEU A 273 3.80 -11.87 -9.10
N PHE A 274 3.09 -10.74 -9.07
CA PHE A 274 3.67 -9.48 -8.65
C PHE A 274 4.11 -9.51 -7.18
N SER A 275 3.29 -10.10 -6.31
CA SER A 275 3.59 -10.22 -4.88
C SER A 275 4.80 -11.16 -4.64
N LEU A 276 4.87 -12.26 -5.39
CA LEU A 276 6.01 -13.19 -5.37
C LEU A 276 7.29 -12.51 -5.85
N GLY A 277 7.24 -11.81 -7.00
CA GLY A 277 8.39 -11.10 -7.55
C GLY A 277 8.93 -10.03 -6.59
N LYS A 278 8.06 -9.24 -5.97
CA LYS A 278 8.45 -8.27 -4.94
C LYS A 278 9.09 -8.92 -3.72
N LEU A 279 8.55 -10.03 -3.26
CA LEU A 279 9.13 -10.76 -2.13
C LEU A 279 10.52 -11.31 -2.47
N LEU A 280 10.67 -11.91 -3.64
CA LEU A 280 11.95 -12.43 -4.12
C LEU A 280 13.02 -11.31 -4.23
N LEU A 281 12.65 -10.12 -4.73
CA LEU A 281 13.55 -8.96 -4.74
C LEU A 281 13.96 -8.54 -3.32
N LYS A 282 13.00 -8.50 -2.38
CA LYS A 282 13.29 -8.17 -0.98
C LYS A 282 14.26 -9.15 -0.33
N GLU A 283 14.18 -10.41 -0.70
CA GLU A 283 15.08 -11.47 -0.22
C GLU A 283 16.41 -11.54 -0.99
N GLY A 284 16.68 -10.61 -1.91
CA GLY A 284 17.92 -10.58 -2.72
C GLY A 284 17.96 -11.62 -3.84
N LYS A 285 16.86 -12.30 -4.14
CA LYS A 285 16.73 -13.35 -5.16
C LYS A 285 16.32 -12.76 -6.51
N ALA A 286 17.12 -11.85 -7.03
CA ALA A 286 16.78 -11.08 -8.23
C ALA A 286 16.59 -11.95 -9.49
N ALA A 287 17.39 -13.00 -9.66
CA ALA A 287 17.27 -13.93 -10.80
C ALA A 287 15.94 -14.71 -10.76
N GLU A 288 15.48 -15.12 -9.57
CA GLU A 288 14.18 -15.77 -9.39
C GLU A 288 13.03 -14.78 -9.58
N ALA A 289 13.20 -13.50 -9.19
CA ALA A 289 12.19 -12.45 -9.33
C ALA A 289 11.93 -12.02 -10.79
N GLU A 290 12.89 -12.19 -11.67
CA GLU A 290 12.76 -11.92 -13.11
C GLU A 290 11.64 -12.76 -13.74
N ILE A 291 11.50 -14.02 -13.32
CA ILE A 291 10.54 -14.97 -13.89
C ILE A 291 9.06 -14.48 -13.73
N PRO A 292 8.56 -14.19 -12.53
CA PRO A 292 7.19 -13.73 -12.36
C PRO A 292 6.94 -12.38 -13.05
N PHE A 293 7.88 -11.44 -13.07
CA PHE A 293 7.68 -10.17 -13.77
C PHE A 293 7.64 -10.33 -15.29
N THR A 294 8.45 -11.23 -15.85
CA THR A 294 8.38 -11.59 -17.28
C THR A 294 7.04 -12.22 -17.63
N SER A 295 6.53 -13.09 -16.77
CA SER A 295 5.18 -13.69 -16.95
C SER A 295 4.09 -12.63 -16.98
N ILE A 296 4.13 -11.63 -16.08
CA ILE A 296 3.16 -10.52 -16.07
C ILE A 296 3.23 -9.72 -17.38
N VAL A 297 4.42 -9.38 -17.85
CA VAL A 297 4.60 -8.67 -19.12
C VAL A 297 3.97 -9.45 -20.27
N ASN A 298 4.19 -10.76 -20.35
CA ASN A 298 3.63 -11.62 -21.39
C ASN A 298 2.11 -11.73 -21.31
N ILE A 299 1.54 -11.90 -20.11
CA ILE A 299 0.09 -11.91 -19.88
C ILE A 299 -0.53 -10.60 -20.37
N TYR A 300 0.01 -9.46 -19.97
CA TYR A 300 -0.53 -8.17 -20.37
C TYR A 300 -0.37 -7.89 -21.87
N LYS A 301 0.77 -8.27 -22.48
CA LYS A 301 0.95 -8.16 -23.93
C LYS A 301 -0.10 -8.96 -24.70
N LYS A 302 -0.42 -10.16 -24.23
CA LYS A 302 -1.40 -11.02 -24.88
C LYS A 302 -2.83 -10.51 -24.74
N ILE A 303 -3.20 -10.02 -23.56
CA ILE A 303 -4.57 -9.57 -23.27
C ILE A 303 -4.84 -8.19 -23.86
N TYR A 304 -3.90 -7.25 -23.71
CA TYR A 304 -4.11 -5.83 -23.98
C TYR A 304 -3.31 -5.30 -25.18
N GLY A 305 -2.36 -6.11 -25.70
CA GLY A 305 -1.46 -5.71 -26.77
C GLY A 305 -0.19 -5.00 -26.25
N GLU A 306 0.85 -4.99 -27.10
CA GLU A 306 2.20 -4.52 -26.71
C GLU A 306 2.29 -3.02 -26.36
N ARG A 307 1.32 -2.21 -26.81
CA ARG A 307 1.30 -0.76 -26.62
C ARG A 307 0.41 -0.28 -25.48
N ASP A 308 -0.15 -1.22 -24.69
CA ASP A 308 -0.97 -0.86 -23.53
C ASP A 308 -0.09 -0.41 -22.36
N GLY A 309 -0.51 0.63 -21.64
CA GLY A 309 0.25 1.17 -20.51
C GLY A 309 0.49 0.19 -19.37
N ARG A 310 -0.37 -0.83 -19.18
CA ARG A 310 -0.16 -1.91 -18.20
C ARG A 310 1.08 -2.74 -18.52
N VAL A 311 1.37 -2.93 -19.81
CA VAL A 311 2.62 -3.58 -20.26
C VAL A 311 3.82 -2.74 -19.84
N GLY A 312 3.76 -1.42 -20.05
CA GLY A 312 4.81 -0.50 -19.58
C GLY A 312 5.02 -0.57 -18.07
N MET A 313 3.93 -0.60 -17.28
CA MET A 313 4.00 -0.75 -15.83
C MET A 313 4.67 -2.05 -15.39
N ALA A 314 4.31 -3.17 -16.02
CA ALA A 314 4.92 -4.47 -15.74
C ALA A 314 6.40 -4.50 -16.14
N MET A 315 6.77 -3.86 -17.26
CA MET A 315 8.16 -3.73 -17.71
C MET A 315 9.03 -2.95 -16.73
N CYS A 316 8.52 -1.92 -16.03
CA CYS A 316 9.26 -1.23 -14.97
C CYS A 316 9.62 -2.18 -13.82
N SER A 317 8.68 -3.05 -13.41
CA SER A 317 8.97 -4.06 -12.37
C SER A 317 10.02 -5.08 -12.83
N LEU A 318 9.98 -5.48 -14.10
CA LEU A 318 11.00 -6.34 -14.71
C LEU A 318 12.37 -5.64 -14.76
N ALA A 319 12.41 -4.36 -15.13
CA ALA A 319 13.64 -3.57 -15.14
C ALA A 319 14.27 -3.48 -13.74
N ASN A 320 13.47 -3.31 -12.69
CA ASN A 320 13.96 -3.33 -11.31
C ASN A 320 14.60 -4.69 -10.94
N ALA A 321 13.99 -5.79 -11.38
CA ALA A 321 14.57 -7.13 -11.17
C ALA A 321 15.90 -7.30 -11.92
N LYS A 322 15.97 -6.86 -13.18
CA LYS A 322 17.20 -6.86 -13.99
C LYS A 322 18.30 -6.01 -13.35
N CYS A 323 17.97 -4.81 -12.87
CA CYS A 323 18.91 -3.95 -12.16
C CYS A 323 19.47 -4.64 -10.91
N SER A 324 18.59 -5.23 -10.09
CA SER A 324 18.98 -5.95 -8.87
C SER A 324 19.83 -7.20 -9.16
N LYS A 325 19.68 -7.79 -10.32
CA LYS A 325 20.50 -8.93 -10.81
C LYS A 325 21.88 -8.48 -11.27
N GLY A 326 22.07 -7.20 -11.61
CA GLY A 326 23.31 -6.64 -12.15
C GLY A 326 23.26 -6.31 -13.64
N ASP A 327 22.17 -6.63 -14.34
CA ASP A 327 21.95 -6.39 -15.77
C ASP A 327 21.50 -4.93 -16.01
N ALA A 328 22.25 -3.96 -15.46
CA ALA A 328 21.83 -2.56 -15.36
C ALA A 328 21.59 -1.87 -16.72
N ASN A 329 22.40 -2.18 -17.75
CA ASN A 329 22.19 -1.60 -19.10
C ASN A 329 20.88 -2.09 -19.73
N GLU A 330 20.59 -3.40 -19.63
CA GLU A 330 19.33 -3.97 -20.11
C GLU A 330 18.13 -3.37 -19.34
N ALA A 331 18.30 -3.17 -18.03
CA ALA A 331 17.28 -2.52 -17.21
C ALA A 331 16.97 -1.10 -17.69
N VAL A 332 17.98 -0.31 -18.06
CA VAL A 332 17.78 1.04 -18.64
C VAL A 332 16.94 0.98 -19.92
N ASP A 333 17.27 0.05 -20.83
CA ASP A 333 16.55 -0.07 -22.11
C ASP A 333 15.09 -0.50 -21.91
N ILE A 334 14.85 -1.45 -21.01
CA ILE A 334 13.50 -1.89 -20.62
C ILE A 334 12.73 -0.72 -20.00
N TYR A 335 13.34 0.04 -19.09
CA TYR A 335 12.70 1.18 -18.41
C TYR A 335 12.32 2.28 -19.38
N ARG A 336 13.22 2.65 -20.31
CA ARG A 336 12.93 3.65 -21.35
C ARG A 336 11.77 3.24 -22.25
N ASN A 337 11.77 1.97 -22.69
CA ASN A 337 10.68 1.46 -23.50
C ASN A 337 9.35 1.45 -22.71
N ALA A 338 9.39 1.09 -21.44
CA ALA A 338 8.23 1.13 -20.54
C ALA A 338 7.63 2.54 -20.43
N LEU A 339 8.44 3.56 -20.15
CA LEU A 339 8.00 4.94 -20.04
C LEU A 339 7.44 5.47 -21.38
N ARG A 340 8.04 5.09 -22.52
CA ARG A 340 7.51 5.42 -23.84
C ARG A 340 6.13 4.83 -24.04
N ILE A 341 5.92 3.53 -23.75
CA ILE A 341 4.63 2.85 -23.89
C ILE A 341 3.57 3.52 -23.01
N ILE A 342 3.90 3.82 -21.74
CA ILE A 342 2.97 4.49 -20.82
C ILE A 342 2.58 5.88 -21.34
N LYS A 343 3.53 6.64 -21.86
CA LYS A 343 3.31 7.97 -22.43
C LYS A 343 2.44 7.89 -23.69
N ASP A 344 2.80 7.00 -24.63
CA ASP A 344 2.12 6.87 -25.93
C ASP A 344 0.68 6.33 -25.80
N SER A 345 0.43 5.50 -24.80
CA SER A 345 -0.90 4.94 -24.50
C SER A 345 -1.84 5.90 -23.77
N ASN A 346 -1.35 7.04 -23.31
CA ASN A 346 -2.08 7.95 -22.41
C ASN A 346 -2.68 7.23 -21.17
N TYR A 347 -2.04 6.16 -20.71
CA TYR A 347 -2.51 5.35 -19.60
C TYR A 347 -2.53 6.11 -18.27
N MET A 348 -1.62 7.06 -18.11
CA MET A 348 -1.53 7.96 -16.96
C MET A 348 -1.32 9.39 -17.42
N THR A 349 -1.80 10.35 -16.63
CA THR A 349 -1.50 11.76 -16.83
C THR A 349 -0.01 12.02 -16.58
N ILE A 350 0.53 13.04 -17.23
CA ILE A 350 1.98 13.33 -17.19
C ILE A 350 2.46 13.72 -15.80
N ASP A 351 1.58 14.26 -14.97
CA ASP A 351 1.79 14.67 -13.57
C ASP A 351 1.46 13.55 -12.55
N ASN A 352 1.18 12.33 -13.02
CA ASN A 352 0.90 11.21 -12.14
C ASN A 352 2.12 10.84 -11.30
N SER A 353 1.95 10.71 -9.99
CA SER A 353 3.03 10.45 -9.03
C SER A 353 3.75 9.11 -9.28
N ILE A 354 3.06 8.11 -9.82
CA ILE A 354 3.69 6.82 -10.16
C ILE A 354 4.64 7.01 -11.34
N LEU A 355 4.20 7.72 -12.38
CA LEU A 355 5.02 8.01 -13.55
C LEU A 355 6.22 8.90 -13.19
N GLU A 356 6.03 9.84 -12.27
CA GLU A 356 7.07 10.67 -11.67
C GLU A 356 8.14 9.81 -10.98
N ASN A 357 7.73 8.91 -10.07
CA ASN A 357 8.64 7.99 -9.40
C ASN A 357 9.41 7.10 -10.39
N MET A 358 8.74 6.61 -11.43
CA MET A 358 9.41 5.83 -12.48
C MET A 358 10.49 6.61 -13.22
N ARG A 359 10.29 7.90 -13.49
CA ARG A 359 11.34 8.76 -14.09
C ARG A 359 12.51 8.94 -13.14
N ILE A 360 12.23 9.13 -11.84
CA ILE A 360 13.26 9.24 -10.81
C ILE A 360 14.07 7.95 -10.70
N ASP A 361 13.41 6.79 -10.67
CA ASP A 361 14.07 5.48 -10.60
C ASP A 361 14.97 5.25 -11.83
N LEU A 362 14.49 5.62 -13.03
CA LEU A 362 15.32 5.55 -14.24
C LEU A 362 16.52 6.52 -14.18
N ALA A 363 16.32 7.73 -13.65
CA ALA A 363 17.41 8.67 -13.50
C ALA A 363 18.49 8.15 -12.55
N GLU A 364 18.11 7.53 -11.43
CA GLU A 364 19.04 6.88 -10.51
C GLU A 364 19.79 5.72 -11.18
N LEU A 365 19.08 4.89 -11.94
CA LEU A 365 19.69 3.80 -12.70
C LEU A 365 20.68 4.30 -13.75
N LEU A 366 20.37 5.39 -14.45
CA LEU A 366 21.27 6.03 -15.40
C LEU A 366 22.53 6.58 -14.71
N HIS A 367 22.42 7.16 -13.52
CA HIS A 367 23.57 7.53 -12.72
C HIS A 367 24.44 6.32 -12.36
N PHE A 368 23.80 5.22 -11.97
CA PHE A 368 24.51 4.00 -11.59
C PHE A 368 25.33 3.41 -12.76
N VAL A 369 24.81 3.47 -13.99
CA VAL A 369 25.52 2.99 -15.19
C VAL A 369 26.49 4.02 -15.79
N GLY A 370 26.72 5.16 -15.13
CA GLY A 370 27.65 6.19 -15.60
C GLY A 370 27.04 7.16 -16.64
N ARG A 371 25.74 7.10 -16.91
CA ARG A 371 25.02 7.98 -17.84
C ARG A 371 24.30 9.11 -17.08
N GLY A 372 25.01 9.76 -16.18
CA GLY A 372 24.47 10.72 -15.22
C GLY A 372 23.82 11.95 -15.86
N ASP A 373 24.32 12.41 -17.00
CA ASP A 373 23.75 13.57 -17.70
C ASP A 373 22.34 13.29 -18.21
N GLU A 374 22.10 12.11 -18.78
CA GLU A 374 20.75 11.69 -19.19
C GLU A 374 19.80 11.49 -18.00
N GLY A 375 20.32 11.00 -16.87
CA GLY A 375 19.56 10.93 -15.62
C GLY A 375 19.17 12.31 -15.11
N ARG A 376 20.04 13.31 -15.26
CA ARG A 376 19.77 14.71 -14.87
C ARG A 376 18.68 15.34 -15.72
N GLU A 377 18.72 15.13 -17.05
CA GLU A 377 17.67 15.60 -17.95
C GLU A 377 16.27 15.10 -17.54
N LEU A 378 16.15 13.83 -17.12
CA LEU A 378 14.88 13.28 -16.60
C LEU A 378 14.43 13.94 -15.29
N LEU A 379 15.36 14.24 -14.39
CA LEU A 379 15.03 14.92 -13.13
C LEU A 379 14.62 16.39 -13.37
N GLU A 380 15.25 17.07 -14.34
CA GLU A 380 14.85 18.40 -14.79
C GLU A 380 13.46 18.40 -15.42
N GLU A 381 13.15 17.39 -16.26
CA GLU A 381 11.79 17.21 -16.80
C GLU A 381 10.77 17.03 -15.66
N CYS A 382 11.06 16.21 -14.66
CA CYS A 382 10.20 16.04 -13.48
C CYS A 382 9.97 17.34 -12.73
N LEU A 383 11.02 18.12 -12.52
CA LEU A 383 10.95 19.43 -11.87
C LEU A 383 10.03 20.39 -12.64
N LEU A 384 10.21 20.49 -13.97
CA LEU A 384 9.41 21.36 -14.83
C LEU A 384 7.93 20.94 -14.88
N ILE A 385 7.64 19.63 -14.92
CA ILE A 385 6.28 19.11 -14.86
C ILE A 385 5.62 19.53 -13.54
N ASN A 386 6.29 19.28 -12.41
CA ASN A 386 5.75 19.62 -11.09
C ASN A 386 5.54 21.14 -10.92
N GLU A 387 6.49 21.95 -11.40
CA GLU A 387 6.38 23.41 -11.42
C GLU A 387 5.14 23.87 -12.19
N ARG A 388 4.90 23.28 -13.37
CA ARG A 388 3.76 23.62 -14.23
C ARG A 388 2.41 23.29 -13.60
N PHE A 389 2.29 22.13 -12.91
CA PHE A 389 1.01 21.67 -12.38
C PHE A 389 0.73 22.14 -10.96
N LYS A 390 1.75 22.32 -10.13
CA LYS A 390 1.62 22.65 -8.70
C LYS A 390 2.18 24.03 -8.34
N GLY A 391 3.02 24.61 -9.19
CA GLY A 391 3.67 25.89 -8.96
C GLY A 391 5.05 25.79 -8.29
N LYS A 392 5.87 26.86 -8.47
CA LYS A 392 7.29 26.91 -8.05
C LYS A 392 7.53 26.72 -6.57
N ASN A 393 6.60 27.17 -5.74
CA ASN A 393 6.75 27.18 -4.28
C ASN A 393 5.97 26.06 -3.59
N HIS A 394 5.45 25.10 -4.36
CA HIS A 394 4.71 23.99 -3.77
C HIS A 394 5.65 23.04 -3.01
N PRO A 395 5.28 22.52 -1.81
CA PRO A 395 6.14 21.64 -1.00
C PRO A 395 6.66 20.40 -1.73
N SER A 396 5.91 19.87 -2.71
CA SER A 396 6.34 18.72 -3.52
C SER A 396 7.59 19.02 -4.37
N MET A 397 7.91 20.29 -4.62
CA MET A 397 9.14 20.68 -5.32
C MET A 397 10.40 20.27 -4.56
N ALA A 398 10.31 20.19 -3.24
CA ALA A 398 11.46 19.86 -2.38
C ALA A 398 12.12 18.53 -2.78
N THR A 399 11.34 17.47 -3.03
CA THR A 399 11.88 16.16 -3.43
C THR A 399 12.63 16.23 -4.76
N HIS A 400 12.11 16.96 -5.75
CA HIS A 400 12.77 17.11 -7.05
C HIS A 400 14.05 17.92 -6.96
N LEU A 401 14.03 19.01 -6.19
CA LEU A 401 15.20 19.85 -5.96
C LEU A 401 16.31 19.06 -5.25
N ILE A 402 15.96 18.23 -4.27
CA ILE A 402 16.93 17.35 -3.58
C ILE A 402 17.52 16.32 -4.54
N ASN A 403 16.69 15.63 -5.34
CA ASN A 403 17.16 14.61 -6.29
C ASN A 403 18.07 15.23 -7.36
N LEU A 404 17.71 16.41 -7.86
CA LEU A 404 18.50 17.14 -8.84
C LEU A 404 19.83 17.64 -8.24
N ALA A 405 19.80 18.17 -7.01
CA ALA A 405 21.01 18.55 -6.29
C ALA A 405 21.95 17.36 -6.04
N ALA A 406 21.41 16.20 -5.68
CA ALA A 406 22.18 14.97 -5.56
C ALA A 406 22.83 14.54 -6.89
N SER A 407 22.12 14.70 -8.02
CA SER A 407 22.65 14.47 -9.36
C SER A 407 23.83 15.39 -9.67
N TYR A 408 23.68 16.68 -9.41
CA TYR A 408 24.77 17.66 -9.60
C TYR A 408 25.96 17.39 -8.68
N SER A 409 25.74 16.99 -7.43
CA SER A 409 26.80 16.61 -6.48
C SER A 409 27.60 15.40 -6.96
N ARG A 410 26.93 14.38 -7.53
CA ARG A 410 27.59 13.20 -8.13
C ARG A 410 28.50 13.58 -9.31
N SER A 411 28.13 14.61 -10.08
CA SER A 411 28.96 15.16 -11.16
C SER A 411 29.95 16.25 -10.68
N LYS A 412 30.10 16.42 -9.36
CA LYS A 412 30.98 17.42 -8.73
C LYS A 412 30.63 18.87 -9.04
N ASN A 413 29.44 19.15 -9.53
CA ASN A 413 28.93 20.51 -9.69
C ASN A 413 28.27 20.99 -8.39
N TYR A 414 29.08 21.22 -7.37
CA TYR A 414 28.62 21.57 -6.03
C TYR A 414 27.96 22.95 -5.95
N VAL A 415 28.34 23.89 -6.84
CA VAL A 415 27.75 25.23 -6.90
C VAL A 415 26.26 25.16 -7.25
N GLU A 416 25.93 24.38 -8.27
CA GLU A 416 24.53 24.22 -8.67
C GLU A 416 23.75 23.38 -7.66
N ALA A 417 24.38 22.36 -7.06
CA ALA A 417 23.78 21.61 -5.96
C ALA A 417 23.44 22.49 -4.76
N GLU A 418 24.33 23.42 -4.36
CA GLU A 418 24.07 24.38 -3.30
C GLU A 418 22.86 25.26 -3.64
N ARG A 419 22.83 25.83 -4.85
CA ARG A 419 21.73 26.69 -5.31
C ARG A 419 20.36 25.98 -5.19
N LEU A 420 20.28 24.73 -5.63
CA LEU A 420 19.07 23.93 -5.56
C LEU A 420 18.66 23.60 -4.13
N LEU A 421 19.61 23.24 -3.27
CA LEU A 421 19.34 22.92 -1.86
C LEU A 421 18.89 24.15 -1.07
N ARG A 422 19.47 25.32 -1.33
CA ARG A 422 18.99 26.58 -0.72
C ARG A 422 17.57 26.93 -1.18
N THR A 423 17.26 26.72 -2.46
CA THR A 423 15.89 26.88 -2.98
C THR A 423 14.92 25.91 -2.31
N CYS A 424 15.32 24.65 -2.15
CA CYS A 424 14.54 23.63 -1.44
C CYS A 424 14.26 24.06 0.01
N LEU A 425 15.28 24.50 0.74
CA LEU A 425 15.16 24.95 2.12
C LEU A 425 14.19 26.12 2.26
N ASN A 426 14.26 27.11 1.38
CA ASN A 426 13.34 28.26 1.39
C ASN A 426 11.87 27.80 1.23
N ILE A 427 11.59 26.85 0.32
CA ILE A 427 10.25 26.31 0.14
C ILE A 427 9.78 25.56 1.39
N MET A 428 10.67 24.75 1.98
CA MET A 428 10.31 23.95 3.15
C MET A 428 10.15 24.81 4.41
N GLU A 429 10.95 25.85 4.60
CA GLU A 429 10.82 26.78 5.75
C GLU A 429 9.47 27.47 5.76
N VAL A 430 8.93 27.82 4.59
CA VAL A 430 7.58 28.40 4.47
C VAL A 430 6.48 27.37 4.80
N SER A 431 6.67 26.10 4.45
CA SER A 431 5.63 25.08 4.58
C SER A 431 5.62 24.35 5.93
N VAL A 432 6.79 24.07 6.52
CA VAL A 432 6.93 23.27 7.75
C VAL A 432 7.65 24.02 8.89
N GLY A 433 8.11 25.23 8.62
CA GLY A 433 8.89 26.02 9.56
C GLY A 433 10.39 25.68 9.61
N SER A 434 11.19 26.58 10.17
CA SER A 434 12.66 26.46 10.24
C SER A 434 13.15 25.36 11.21
N GLU A 435 12.28 24.82 12.06
CA GLU A 435 12.58 23.75 13.04
C GLU A 435 11.82 22.45 12.72
N GLY A 436 11.19 22.33 11.56
CA GLY A 436 10.51 21.11 11.15
C GLY A 436 11.49 19.94 10.95
N GLN A 437 11.12 18.74 11.39
CA GLN A 437 11.99 17.55 11.24
C GLN A 437 12.35 17.24 9.79
N SER A 438 11.43 17.45 8.86
CA SER A 438 11.62 17.16 7.43
C SER A 438 12.67 18.06 6.77
N ILE A 439 12.95 19.25 7.31
CA ILE A 439 13.96 20.18 6.78
C ILE A 439 15.39 19.69 7.06
N THR A 440 15.59 18.80 8.03
CA THR A 440 16.92 18.32 8.43
C THR A 440 17.65 17.55 7.33
N PHE A 441 16.92 16.84 6.46
CA PHE A 441 17.53 16.07 5.37
C PHE A 441 18.16 16.98 4.29
N PRO A 442 17.45 17.95 3.68
CA PRO A 442 18.10 18.88 2.75
C PRO A 442 19.18 19.76 3.41
N MET A 443 19.07 20.08 4.71
CA MET A 443 20.13 20.77 5.44
C MET A 443 21.42 19.95 5.52
N LEU A 444 21.33 18.64 5.79
CA LEU A 444 22.52 17.76 5.78
C LEU A 444 23.16 17.70 4.40
N ASN A 445 22.34 17.57 3.34
CA ASN A 445 22.86 17.58 1.98
C ASN A 445 23.56 18.90 1.65
N LEU A 446 23.03 20.03 2.15
CA LEU A 446 23.67 21.33 2.01
C LEU A 446 25.00 21.40 2.78
N ALA A 447 25.05 20.90 4.01
CA ALA A 447 26.30 20.88 4.80
C ALA A 447 27.39 20.04 4.08
N VAL A 448 27.04 18.85 3.56
CA VAL A 448 27.96 18.04 2.74
C VAL A 448 28.45 18.82 1.52
N THR A 449 27.53 19.48 0.81
CA THR A 449 27.84 20.24 -0.40
C THR A 449 28.78 21.42 -0.10
N LEU A 450 28.54 22.12 1.01
CA LEU A 450 29.38 23.23 1.45
C LEU A 450 30.79 22.78 1.85
N SER A 451 30.94 21.67 2.54
CA SER A 451 32.25 21.08 2.85
C SER A 451 33.00 20.69 1.56
N GLN A 452 32.32 20.18 0.53
CA GLN A 452 32.94 19.94 -0.77
C GLN A 452 33.34 21.23 -1.53
N LEU A 453 32.81 22.37 -1.12
CA LEU A 453 33.17 23.71 -1.60
C LEU A 453 34.25 24.39 -0.72
N ASN A 454 34.82 23.66 0.25
CA ASN A 454 35.78 24.19 1.26
C ASN A 454 35.20 25.34 2.10
N ARG A 455 33.90 25.27 2.43
CA ARG A 455 33.18 26.22 3.28
C ARG A 455 32.76 25.52 4.58
N ASP A 456 33.77 25.02 5.31
CA ASP A 456 33.55 24.11 6.44
C ASP A 456 32.88 24.79 7.63
N GLU A 457 33.16 26.09 7.89
CA GLU A 457 32.50 26.85 8.95
C GLU A 457 30.95 26.91 8.73
N GLU A 458 30.52 27.17 7.51
CA GLU A 458 29.10 27.20 7.21
C GLU A 458 28.46 25.77 7.27
N ALA A 459 29.20 24.76 6.82
CA ALA A 459 28.77 23.37 6.90
C ALA A 459 28.57 22.95 8.36
N GLU A 460 29.48 23.30 9.26
CA GLU A 460 29.42 23.04 10.70
C GLU A 460 28.20 23.71 11.33
N GLN A 461 27.95 24.99 11.03
CA GLN A 461 26.79 25.71 11.56
C GLN A 461 25.49 25.06 11.19
N ILE A 462 25.36 24.57 9.93
CA ILE A 462 24.17 23.86 9.47
C ILE A 462 24.06 22.51 10.17
N ALA A 463 25.13 21.74 10.30
CA ALA A 463 25.14 20.47 10.99
C ALA A 463 24.72 20.60 12.47
N LEU A 464 25.20 21.61 13.17
CA LEU A 464 24.80 21.93 14.54
C LEU A 464 23.33 22.31 14.64
N LYS A 465 22.79 23.06 13.66
CA LYS A 465 21.36 23.38 13.61
C LYS A 465 20.52 22.06 13.43
N VAL A 466 20.94 21.17 12.56
CA VAL A 466 20.28 19.85 12.37
C VAL A 466 20.33 19.04 13.65
N LEU A 467 21.47 19.00 14.35
CA LEU A 467 21.63 18.29 15.61
C LEU A 467 20.59 18.75 16.63
N ARG A 468 20.49 20.04 16.86
CA ARG A 468 19.54 20.66 17.81
C ARG A 468 18.07 20.31 17.46
N ILE A 469 17.70 20.35 16.16
CA ILE A 469 16.36 20.02 15.73
C ILE A 469 16.05 18.55 16.04
N ARG A 470 17.01 17.65 15.82
CA ARG A 470 16.81 16.21 16.06
C ARG A 470 16.87 15.83 17.52
N GLU A 471 17.73 16.46 18.31
CA GLU A 471 17.77 16.30 19.78
C GLU A 471 16.43 16.69 20.42
N LYS A 472 15.88 17.83 20.00
CA LYS A 472 14.56 18.30 20.44
C LYS A 472 13.43 17.34 20.07
N ALA A 473 13.55 16.67 18.93
CA ALA A 473 12.50 15.81 18.39
C ALA A 473 12.57 14.36 18.90
N PHE A 474 13.75 13.79 19.09
CA PHE A 474 13.98 12.36 19.36
C PHE A 474 14.71 12.08 20.67
N GLY A 475 15.24 13.11 21.33
CA GLY A 475 16.12 12.98 22.51
C GLY A 475 17.59 12.76 22.13
N GLU A 476 18.50 13.12 23.07
CA GLU A 476 19.95 13.12 22.85
C GLU A 476 20.54 11.75 22.54
N ASP A 477 20.01 10.68 23.18
CA ASP A 477 20.52 9.31 23.05
C ASP A 477 19.92 8.54 21.86
N SER A 478 19.19 9.21 20.97
CA SER A 478 18.53 8.55 19.84
C SER A 478 19.50 8.23 18.69
N LEU A 479 19.27 7.13 17.98
CA LEU A 479 20.05 6.75 16.80
C LEU A 479 20.13 7.86 15.74
N PRO A 480 19.04 8.60 15.42
CA PRO A 480 19.11 9.73 14.50
C PRO A 480 20.06 10.84 14.93
N VAL A 481 20.23 11.07 16.22
CA VAL A 481 21.18 12.05 16.78
C VAL A 481 22.62 11.53 16.69
N GLY A 482 22.85 10.27 17.06
CA GLY A 482 24.17 9.65 16.98
C GLY A 482 24.80 9.66 15.57
N ILE A 483 23.99 9.47 14.52
CA ILE A 483 24.45 9.54 13.13
C ILE A 483 24.95 10.96 12.77
N ILE A 484 24.26 12.00 13.25
CA ILE A 484 24.63 13.38 12.95
C ILE A 484 25.84 13.82 13.76
N THR A 485 25.94 13.40 15.02
CA THR A 485 27.11 13.64 15.85
C THR A 485 28.36 13.04 15.19
N LEU A 486 28.26 11.84 14.63
CA LEU A 486 29.35 11.23 13.86
C LEU A 486 29.71 12.06 12.63
N PHE A 487 28.71 12.55 11.90
CA PHE A 487 28.89 13.40 10.71
C PHE A 487 29.57 14.74 11.06
N HIS A 488 29.13 15.37 12.13
CA HIS A 488 29.75 16.62 12.66
C HIS A 488 31.22 16.40 13.03
N ASN A 489 31.52 15.30 13.71
CA ASN A 489 32.92 14.97 14.07
C ASN A 489 33.80 14.74 12.83
N ILE A 490 33.25 14.11 11.77
CA ILE A 490 33.97 13.90 10.49
C ILE A 490 34.28 15.26 9.83
N ILE A 491 33.35 16.21 9.80
CA ILE A 491 33.58 17.56 9.26
C ILE A 491 34.70 18.23 10.03
N ASN A 492 34.67 18.20 11.37
CA ASN A 492 35.68 18.81 12.23
C ASN A 492 37.07 18.18 12.06
N GLU A 493 37.13 16.84 11.87
CA GLU A 493 38.43 16.17 11.60
C GLU A 493 39.04 16.62 10.26
N ILE A 494 38.20 16.82 9.23
CA ILE A 494 38.66 17.31 7.93
C ILE A 494 39.14 18.77 8.04
N SER A 495 38.39 19.62 8.72
CA SER A 495 38.73 21.03 8.94
C SER A 495 40.00 21.24 9.80
N CYS A 496 40.39 20.26 10.61
CA CYS A 496 41.61 20.32 11.42
C CYS A 496 42.85 19.78 10.67
N MET A 497 42.71 19.22 9.48
CA MET A 497 43.82 18.67 8.69
C MET A 497 44.35 19.62 7.62
N ASP A 498 43.68 20.75 7.37
CA ASP A 498 44.13 21.86 6.51
C ASP A 498 44.76 23.00 7.38
#